data_e00ca5c55354ae9857036d2bd0b6f385
#
_entry.id   e00ca5c55354ae9857036d2bd0b6f385
#
_cell.length_a   1.000
_cell.length_b   1.000
_cell.length_c   1.000
_cell.angle_alpha   90.00
_cell.angle_beta   90.00
_cell.angle_gamma   90.00
#
_symmetry.space_group_name_H-M   'P 1'
#
loop_
_entity.id
_entity.type
_entity.pdbx_description
1 polymer ?
#
loop_
_entity_poly.entity_id
_entity_poly.type
_entity_poly.pdbx_seq_one_letter_code
_entity_poly.pdbx_strand_id
1 'polypeptide(L)'
;MYRCLIANRGEIAVRIIRACRELGIETVAIYAKGDESSLHVSLADQAVCVGEANALDSYLNQDRIISAAEMTGANAIHPGYGFLSESPSFAHKVEENDIYFIGPTKETMQMMGDKITARQTVDQAGVPIIPGSTDAVESVDEVKEIAKEIGYPLVLKAASGGGGKGIRIVKEPEMLDKSFKEAKSEGKKYFDDDRIYVEAFIPVAKHVEVQILGDGKDNYIHLGERDCSVQRKNQKLIEESPCSS
;
A
#
# COMPACT_ATOMS: atom_id res chain seq x y z
N MET A 1 -17.81 15.97 -19.57
CA MET A 1 -16.34 16.10 -19.60
C MET A 1 -15.80 15.45 -18.33
N TYR A 2 -14.84 14.56 -18.43
CA TYR A 2 -14.28 13.92 -17.23
C TYR A 2 -13.21 14.84 -16.65
N ARG A 3 -13.22 14.99 -15.32
CA ARG A 3 -12.23 15.77 -14.58
C ARG A 3 -11.70 14.95 -13.41
N CYS A 4 -10.40 14.76 -13.36
CA CYS A 4 -9.73 13.97 -12.35
C CYS A 4 -8.94 14.86 -11.38
N LEU A 5 -9.27 14.79 -10.08
CA LEU A 5 -8.43 15.34 -9.04
C LEU A 5 -7.33 14.35 -8.70
N ILE A 6 -6.09 14.82 -8.63
CA ILE A 6 -4.91 14.01 -8.32
C ILE A 6 -4.58 14.23 -6.84
N ALA A 7 -4.95 13.25 -6.00
CA ALA A 7 -4.75 13.30 -4.56
C ALA A 7 -3.31 12.90 -4.16
N ASN A 8 -2.34 13.54 -4.80
CA ASN A 8 -0.91 13.28 -4.58
C ASN A 8 -0.07 14.50 -5.03
N ARG A 9 1.25 14.40 -4.94
CA ARG A 9 2.22 15.44 -5.31
C ARG A 9 3.43 14.82 -6.05
N GLY A 10 4.36 15.70 -6.44
CA GLY A 10 5.64 15.28 -6.98
C GLY A 10 5.55 14.55 -8.32
N GLU A 11 6.44 13.60 -8.53
CA GLU A 11 6.59 12.92 -9.82
C GLU A 11 5.39 12.06 -10.19
N ILE A 12 4.72 11.41 -9.22
CA ILE A 12 3.54 10.60 -9.50
C ILE A 12 2.35 11.46 -9.95
N ALA A 13 2.17 12.63 -9.35
CA ALA A 13 1.15 13.57 -9.80
C ALA A 13 1.42 14.03 -11.25
N VAL A 14 2.67 14.34 -11.60
CA VAL A 14 3.08 14.65 -12.97
C VAL A 14 2.79 13.50 -13.92
N ARG A 15 3.07 12.25 -13.51
CA ARG A 15 2.80 11.05 -14.33
C ARG A 15 1.31 10.89 -14.61
N ILE A 16 0.46 11.08 -13.60
CA ILE A 16 -1.00 10.99 -13.73
C ILE A 16 -1.53 12.12 -14.62
N ILE A 17 -1.08 13.37 -14.43
CA ILE A 17 -1.46 14.51 -15.26
C ILE A 17 -1.18 14.23 -16.74
N ARG A 18 0.01 13.69 -17.06
CA ARG A 18 0.36 13.34 -18.44
C ARG A 18 -0.57 12.28 -19.03
N ALA A 19 -0.87 11.23 -18.27
CA ALA A 19 -1.80 10.19 -18.71
C ALA A 19 -3.23 10.74 -18.92
N CYS A 20 -3.74 11.56 -18.00
CA CYS A 20 -5.04 12.22 -18.14
C CYS A 20 -5.09 13.10 -19.40
N ARG A 21 -4.03 13.85 -19.67
CA ARG A 21 -3.93 14.71 -20.86
C ARG A 21 -3.98 13.90 -22.17
N GLU A 22 -3.27 12.76 -22.22
CA GLU A 22 -3.30 11.85 -23.37
C GLU A 22 -4.71 11.27 -23.61
N LEU A 23 -5.50 11.12 -22.56
CA LEU A 23 -6.89 10.63 -22.61
C LEU A 23 -7.93 11.74 -22.76
N GLY A 24 -7.53 13.01 -22.83
CA GLY A 24 -8.46 14.14 -22.91
C GLY A 24 -9.27 14.38 -21.62
N ILE A 25 -8.71 14.00 -20.47
CA ILE A 25 -9.29 14.19 -19.14
C ILE A 25 -8.72 15.45 -18.52
N GLU A 26 -9.57 16.38 -18.06
CA GLU A 26 -9.14 17.56 -17.31
C GLU A 26 -8.56 17.16 -15.95
N THR A 27 -7.56 17.90 -15.48
CA THR A 27 -6.81 17.61 -14.28
C THR A 27 -6.90 18.69 -13.23
N VAL A 28 -7.09 18.29 -11.97
CA VAL A 28 -6.98 19.15 -10.79
C VAL A 28 -5.82 18.66 -9.93
N ALA A 29 -4.79 19.46 -9.78
CA ALA A 29 -3.74 19.18 -8.80
C ALA A 29 -4.12 19.72 -7.43
N ILE A 30 -3.74 19.01 -6.38
CA ILE A 30 -3.73 19.58 -5.03
C ILE A 30 -2.31 19.92 -4.61
N TYR A 31 -2.17 20.92 -3.73
CA TYR A 31 -0.88 21.28 -3.17
C TYR A 31 -1.01 21.79 -1.74
N ALA A 32 0.04 21.59 -0.93
CA ALA A 32 0.19 22.20 0.37
C ALA A 32 0.92 23.54 0.26
N LYS A 33 0.79 24.43 1.23
CA LYS A 33 1.60 25.66 1.30
C LYS A 33 3.09 25.35 1.21
N GLY A 34 3.78 26.04 0.31
CA GLY A 34 5.19 25.82 -0.03
C GLY A 34 5.41 24.94 -1.26
N ASP A 35 4.38 24.25 -1.76
CA ASP A 35 4.43 23.45 -2.98
C ASP A 35 3.86 24.18 -4.23
N GLU A 36 3.51 25.46 -4.13
CA GLU A 36 2.83 26.26 -5.17
C GLU A 36 3.59 26.27 -6.51
N SER A 37 4.92 26.27 -6.45
CA SER A 37 5.81 26.30 -7.62
C SER A 37 6.17 24.91 -8.16
N SER A 38 5.61 23.86 -7.60
CA SER A 38 5.90 22.47 -7.99
C SER A 38 5.41 22.18 -9.41
N LEU A 39 6.13 21.31 -10.13
CA LEU A 39 5.86 21.00 -11.52
C LEU A 39 4.43 20.47 -11.75
N HIS A 40 3.91 19.62 -10.85
CA HIS A 40 2.56 19.09 -10.98
C HIS A 40 1.48 20.17 -10.89
N VAL A 41 1.71 21.23 -10.10
CA VAL A 41 0.81 22.38 -9.99
C VAL A 41 0.77 23.16 -11.29
N SER A 42 1.93 23.41 -11.90
CA SER A 42 2.03 24.17 -13.15
C SER A 42 1.54 23.40 -14.38
N LEU A 43 1.51 22.05 -14.33
CA LEU A 43 1.07 21.22 -15.44
C LEU A 43 -0.44 20.91 -15.42
N ALA A 44 -1.10 20.97 -14.29
CA ALA A 44 -2.53 20.69 -14.20
C ALA A 44 -3.37 21.84 -14.79
N ASP A 45 -4.59 21.52 -15.22
CA ASP A 45 -5.54 22.52 -15.75
C ASP A 45 -6.06 23.44 -14.63
N GLN A 46 -6.20 22.89 -13.42
CA GLN A 46 -6.56 23.63 -12.22
C GLN A 46 -5.70 23.15 -11.04
N ALA A 47 -5.53 24.00 -10.03
CA ALA A 47 -4.82 23.62 -8.82
C ALA A 47 -5.47 24.24 -7.58
N VAL A 48 -5.54 23.46 -6.49
CA VAL A 48 -6.18 23.86 -5.22
C VAL A 48 -5.21 23.68 -4.07
N CYS A 49 -5.04 24.71 -3.26
CA CYS A 49 -4.32 24.61 -1.98
C CYS A 49 -5.19 23.88 -0.95
N VAL A 50 -4.73 22.71 -0.48
CA VAL A 50 -5.46 21.89 0.48
C VAL A 50 -4.99 22.04 1.92
N GLY A 51 -4.04 22.92 2.19
CA GLY A 51 -3.66 23.23 3.56
C GLY A 51 -2.19 23.56 3.78
N GLU A 52 -1.77 23.43 5.02
CA GLU A 52 -0.43 23.75 5.48
C GLU A 52 0.62 22.76 4.96
N ALA A 53 1.91 23.05 5.11
CA ALA A 53 3.02 22.21 4.64
C ALA A 53 3.05 20.81 5.27
N ASN A 54 2.49 20.64 6.47
CA ASN A 54 2.37 19.34 7.10
C ASN A 54 1.36 18.46 6.34
N ALA A 55 1.76 17.22 6.01
CA ALA A 55 0.91 16.29 5.26
C ALA A 55 -0.40 15.93 5.97
N LEU A 56 -0.44 15.87 7.30
CA LEU A 56 -1.67 15.61 8.06
C LEU A 56 -2.71 16.74 7.90
N ASP A 57 -2.24 17.96 7.67
CA ASP A 57 -3.08 19.13 7.50
C ASP A 57 -3.36 19.46 6.02
N SER A 58 -2.91 18.60 5.11
CA SER A 58 -3.03 18.80 3.66
C SER A 58 -3.28 17.48 2.90
N TYR A 59 -2.24 16.79 2.42
CA TYR A 59 -2.32 15.60 1.56
C TYR A 59 -2.95 14.37 2.23
N LEU A 60 -3.02 14.31 3.55
CA LEU A 60 -3.67 13.26 4.34
C LEU A 60 -5.03 13.71 4.91
N ASN A 61 -5.43 14.95 4.67
CA ASN A 61 -6.72 15.47 5.12
C ASN A 61 -7.81 15.14 4.10
N GLN A 62 -8.53 14.07 4.36
CA GLN A 62 -9.57 13.57 3.47
C GLN A 62 -10.66 14.61 3.17
N ASP A 63 -11.13 15.36 4.20
CA ASP A 63 -12.19 16.34 4.05
C ASP A 63 -11.81 17.48 3.10
N ARG A 64 -10.58 17.97 3.20
CA ARG A 64 -10.08 19.03 2.33
C ARG A 64 -9.90 18.57 0.89
N ILE A 65 -9.53 17.30 0.68
CA ILE A 65 -9.41 16.72 -0.66
C ILE A 65 -10.78 16.55 -1.30
N ILE A 66 -11.76 16.05 -0.55
CA ILE A 66 -13.16 15.96 -1.03
C ILE A 66 -13.70 17.36 -1.37
N SER A 67 -13.54 18.33 -0.46
CA SER A 67 -13.97 19.71 -0.72
C SER A 67 -13.32 20.32 -1.97
N ALA A 68 -12.03 20.03 -2.20
CA ALA A 68 -11.34 20.47 -3.42
C ALA A 68 -11.94 19.81 -4.68
N ALA A 69 -12.31 18.54 -4.61
CA ALA A 69 -12.99 17.85 -5.72
C ALA A 69 -14.35 18.43 -6.02
N GLU A 70 -15.17 18.66 -4.99
CA GLU A 70 -16.49 19.31 -5.13
C GLU A 70 -16.38 20.72 -5.70
N MET A 71 -15.51 21.56 -5.16
CA MET A 71 -15.29 22.95 -5.61
C MET A 71 -14.87 23.04 -7.08
N THR A 72 -14.10 22.07 -7.56
CA THR A 72 -13.61 22.04 -8.94
C THR A 72 -14.50 21.25 -9.88
N GLY A 73 -15.52 20.57 -9.35
CA GLY A 73 -16.39 19.68 -10.12
C GLY A 73 -15.66 18.44 -10.66
N ALA A 74 -14.64 17.98 -9.93
CA ALA A 74 -13.97 16.73 -10.26
C ALA A 74 -14.92 15.54 -9.99
N ASN A 75 -15.06 14.66 -10.97
CA ASN A 75 -15.90 13.46 -10.88
C ASN A 75 -15.09 12.16 -10.71
N ALA A 76 -13.77 12.28 -10.62
CA ALA A 76 -12.89 11.18 -10.28
C ALA A 76 -11.71 11.67 -9.41
N ILE A 77 -11.19 10.79 -8.54
CA ILE A 77 -9.98 11.02 -7.76
C ILE A 77 -8.98 9.92 -8.03
N HIS A 78 -7.76 10.29 -8.41
CA HIS A 78 -6.63 9.36 -8.53
C HIS A 78 -5.66 9.59 -7.34
N PRO A 79 -5.51 8.61 -6.45
CA PRO A 79 -4.68 8.78 -5.26
C PRO A 79 -3.17 8.66 -5.52
N GLY A 80 -2.76 8.17 -6.70
CA GLY A 80 -1.37 7.79 -6.97
C GLY A 80 -0.94 6.61 -6.13
N TYR A 81 0.24 6.70 -5.51
CA TYR A 81 0.74 5.76 -4.51
C TYR A 81 1.14 6.49 -3.22
N GLY A 82 1.23 5.77 -2.08
CA GLY A 82 1.44 6.39 -0.76
C GLY A 82 0.24 7.25 -0.35
N PHE A 83 0.41 8.11 0.64
CA PHE A 83 -0.64 8.94 1.22
C PHE A 83 -1.96 8.17 1.47
N LEU A 84 -3.01 8.49 0.73
CA LEU A 84 -4.35 7.90 0.89
C LEU A 84 -4.66 6.78 -0.11
N SER A 85 -3.68 6.32 -0.92
CA SER A 85 -3.90 5.31 -1.96
C SER A 85 -4.37 3.95 -1.43
N GLU A 86 -3.97 3.61 -0.21
CA GLU A 86 -4.32 2.36 0.48
C GLU A 86 -5.25 2.60 1.68
N SER A 87 -6.00 3.71 1.67
CA SER A 87 -6.93 4.08 2.75
C SER A 87 -8.36 3.65 2.43
N PRO A 88 -8.88 2.57 3.06
CA PRO A 88 -10.26 2.14 2.84
C PRO A 88 -11.28 3.21 3.21
N SER A 89 -11.00 4.00 4.26
CA SER A 89 -11.89 5.09 4.69
C SER A 89 -11.95 6.22 3.67
N PHE A 90 -10.83 6.51 3.00
CA PHE A 90 -10.81 7.53 1.95
C PHE A 90 -11.55 7.07 0.69
N ALA A 91 -11.30 5.85 0.23
CA ALA A 91 -12.02 5.29 -0.92
C ALA A 91 -13.53 5.31 -0.69
N HIS A 92 -13.98 4.86 0.47
CA HIS A 92 -15.39 4.91 0.86
C HIS A 92 -15.95 6.34 0.86
N LYS A 93 -15.22 7.29 1.45
CA LYS A 93 -15.63 8.69 1.50
C LYS A 93 -15.73 9.34 0.12
N VAL A 94 -14.84 8.98 -0.80
CA VAL A 94 -14.91 9.43 -2.20
C VAL A 94 -16.19 8.94 -2.86
N GLU A 95 -16.51 7.65 -2.68
CA GLU A 95 -17.73 7.03 -3.24
C GLU A 95 -19.02 7.60 -2.61
N GLU A 96 -19.03 7.88 -1.31
CA GLU A 96 -20.17 8.53 -0.63
C GLU A 96 -20.49 9.93 -1.16
N ASN A 97 -19.55 10.58 -1.82
CA ASN A 97 -19.71 11.89 -2.44
C ASN A 97 -19.95 11.80 -3.98
N ASP A 98 -20.37 10.64 -4.48
CA ASP A 98 -20.63 10.39 -5.90
C ASP A 98 -19.40 10.68 -6.81
N ILE A 99 -18.18 10.54 -6.27
CA ILE A 99 -16.92 10.70 -6.98
C ILE A 99 -16.32 9.31 -7.21
N TYR A 100 -15.81 9.07 -8.42
CA TYR A 100 -15.18 7.79 -8.76
C TYR A 100 -13.75 7.71 -8.17
N PHE A 101 -13.49 6.72 -7.33
CA PHE A 101 -12.15 6.44 -6.83
C PHE A 101 -11.40 5.58 -7.85
N ILE A 102 -10.28 6.09 -8.39
CA ILE A 102 -9.44 5.34 -9.34
C ILE A 102 -8.48 4.46 -8.53
N GLY A 103 -8.93 3.28 -8.20
CA GLY A 103 -8.20 2.33 -7.37
C GLY A 103 -9.08 1.13 -7.00
N PRO A 104 -8.58 0.25 -6.13
CA PRO A 104 -9.37 -0.88 -5.61
C PRO A 104 -10.49 -0.40 -4.70
N THR A 105 -11.51 -1.26 -4.51
CA THR A 105 -12.63 -0.98 -3.61
C THR A 105 -12.18 -0.97 -2.15
N LYS A 106 -12.98 -0.36 -1.28
CA LYS A 106 -12.78 -0.38 0.18
C LYS A 106 -12.59 -1.81 0.69
N GLU A 107 -13.43 -2.75 0.26
CA GLU A 107 -13.41 -4.15 0.67
C GLU A 107 -12.10 -4.83 0.23
N THR A 108 -11.68 -4.61 -1.00
CA THR A 108 -10.40 -5.12 -1.51
C THR A 108 -9.22 -4.57 -0.72
N MET A 109 -9.22 -3.26 -0.42
CA MET A 109 -8.17 -2.65 0.41
C MET A 109 -8.14 -3.23 1.82
N GLN A 110 -9.29 -3.46 2.45
CA GLN A 110 -9.38 -4.05 3.78
C GLN A 110 -8.87 -5.50 3.78
N MET A 111 -9.28 -6.28 2.79
CA MET A 111 -8.88 -7.69 2.65
C MET A 111 -7.37 -7.82 2.41
N MET A 112 -6.81 -7.02 1.52
CA MET A 112 -5.39 -7.12 1.13
C MET A 112 -4.46 -6.30 2.04
N GLY A 113 -4.97 -5.35 2.79
CA GLY A 113 -4.19 -4.52 3.72
C GLY A 113 -3.79 -5.25 5.01
N ASP A 114 -4.59 -6.21 5.46
CA ASP A 114 -4.23 -7.10 6.57
C ASP A 114 -3.48 -8.32 6.02
N LYS A 115 -2.22 -8.49 6.43
CA LYS A 115 -1.34 -9.53 5.86
C LYS A 115 -1.80 -10.95 6.16
N ILE A 116 -2.47 -11.16 7.28
CA ILE A 116 -3.02 -12.48 7.65
C ILE A 116 -4.21 -12.78 6.75
N THR A 117 -5.17 -11.86 6.66
CA THR A 117 -6.34 -12.00 5.77
C THR A 117 -5.93 -12.17 4.31
N ALA A 118 -4.95 -11.40 3.84
CA ALA A 118 -4.42 -11.52 2.49
C ALA A 118 -3.82 -12.92 2.24
N ARG A 119 -3.00 -13.44 3.17
CA ARG A 119 -2.45 -14.81 3.08
C ARG A 119 -3.54 -15.85 3.00
N GLN A 120 -4.53 -15.81 3.90
CA GLN A 120 -5.66 -16.74 3.91
C GLN A 120 -6.43 -16.69 2.59
N THR A 121 -6.70 -15.50 2.08
CA THR A 121 -7.44 -15.30 0.83
C THR A 121 -6.71 -15.93 -0.37
N VAL A 122 -5.40 -15.67 -0.51
CA VAL A 122 -4.63 -16.19 -1.65
C VAL A 122 -4.36 -17.69 -1.52
N ASP A 123 -4.18 -18.21 -0.29
CA ASP A 123 -4.03 -19.64 -0.03
C ASP A 123 -5.32 -20.41 -0.39
N GLN A 124 -6.49 -19.91 0.01
CA GLN A 124 -7.79 -20.46 -0.36
C GLN A 124 -8.02 -20.44 -1.89
N ALA A 125 -7.44 -19.47 -2.58
CA ALA A 125 -7.47 -19.39 -4.04
C ALA A 125 -6.43 -20.30 -4.71
N GLY A 126 -5.65 -21.08 -3.95
CA GLY A 126 -4.62 -21.98 -4.47
C GLY A 126 -3.36 -21.28 -4.96
N VAL A 127 -3.13 -20.03 -4.59
CA VAL A 127 -1.88 -19.31 -4.90
C VAL A 127 -0.81 -19.74 -3.89
N PRO A 128 0.38 -20.17 -4.34
CA PRO A 128 1.45 -20.55 -3.43
C PRO A 128 1.85 -19.44 -2.48
N ILE A 129 1.94 -19.76 -1.19
CA ILE A 129 2.41 -18.85 -0.14
C ILE A 129 3.72 -19.35 0.48
N ILE A 130 4.47 -18.45 1.12
CA ILE A 130 5.64 -18.85 1.91
C ILE A 130 5.16 -19.71 3.09
N PRO A 131 5.75 -20.91 3.33
CA PRO A 131 5.36 -21.75 4.46
C PRO A 131 5.42 -21.01 5.80
N GLY A 132 4.43 -21.22 6.66
CA GLY A 132 4.31 -20.53 7.95
C GLY A 132 2.91 -20.62 8.53
N SER A 133 2.58 -19.71 9.45
CA SER A 133 1.25 -19.66 10.04
C SER A 133 0.22 -19.09 9.05
N THR A 134 -1.01 -19.64 9.09
CA THR A 134 -2.17 -19.10 8.37
C THR A 134 -2.88 -18.02 9.18
N ASP A 135 -2.74 -18.08 10.50
CA ASP A 135 -3.35 -17.17 11.47
C ASP A 135 -2.31 -16.43 12.31
N ALA A 136 -2.78 -15.48 13.11
CA ALA A 136 -1.95 -14.89 14.13
C ALA A 136 -1.53 -15.95 15.16
N VAL A 137 -0.28 -15.88 15.61
CA VAL A 137 0.22 -16.74 16.69
C VAL A 137 0.14 -16.00 18.01
N GLU A 138 -0.43 -16.66 19.01
CA GLU A 138 -0.69 -16.05 20.31
C GLU A 138 0.47 -16.27 21.29
N SER A 139 1.26 -17.31 21.08
CA SER A 139 2.32 -17.71 22.01
C SER A 139 3.60 -18.15 21.32
N VAL A 140 4.70 -18.09 22.08
CA VAL A 140 6.00 -18.63 21.65
C VAL A 140 5.93 -20.13 21.41
N ASP A 141 5.10 -20.86 22.14
CA ASP A 141 5.01 -22.31 21.99
C ASP A 141 4.32 -22.69 20.67
N GLU A 142 3.31 -21.94 20.23
CA GLU A 142 2.76 -22.09 18.87
C GLU A 142 3.82 -21.87 17.80
N VAL A 143 4.67 -20.84 17.95
CA VAL A 143 5.77 -20.61 17.02
C VAL A 143 6.75 -21.77 16.99
N LYS A 144 7.05 -22.39 18.16
CA LYS A 144 7.92 -23.58 18.22
C LYS A 144 7.32 -24.78 17.49
N GLU A 145 5.99 -24.97 17.56
CA GLU A 145 5.34 -26.05 16.80
C GLU A 145 5.45 -25.80 15.27
N ILE A 146 5.16 -24.58 14.81
CA ILE A 146 5.32 -24.21 13.41
C ILE A 146 6.79 -24.36 12.97
N ALA A 147 7.73 -23.97 13.83
CA ALA A 147 9.16 -24.09 13.54
C ALA A 147 9.65 -25.52 13.35
N LYS A 148 8.93 -26.54 13.87
CA LYS A 148 9.25 -27.95 13.57
C LYS A 148 9.04 -28.31 12.10
N GLU A 149 8.09 -27.63 11.44
CA GLU A 149 7.76 -27.86 10.04
C GLU A 149 8.61 -27.01 9.09
N ILE A 150 8.74 -25.69 9.40
CA ILE A 150 9.41 -24.74 8.50
C ILE A 150 10.92 -24.58 8.77
N GLY A 151 11.39 -24.98 9.96
CA GLY A 151 12.79 -24.86 10.37
C GLY A 151 13.22 -23.44 10.74
N TYR A 152 14.50 -23.29 11.03
CA TYR A 152 15.18 -22.01 11.24
C TYR A 152 16.16 -21.76 10.08
N PRO A 153 16.42 -20.48 9.73
CA PRO A 153 15.82 -19.26 10.29
C PRO A 153 14.35 -19.07 9.87
N LEU A 154 13.57 -18.43 10.75
CA LEU A 154 12.20 -18.01 10.47
C LEU A 154 12.03 -16.50 10.67
N VAL A 155 10.90 -15.96 10.23
CA VAL A 155 10.57 -14.53 10.37
C VAL A 155 9.27 -14.36 11.13
N LEU A 156 9.31 -13.53 12.17
CA LEU A 156 8.11 -13.02 12.85
C LEU A 156 7.74 -11.67 12.22
N LYS A 157 6.48 -11.51 11.85
CA LYS A 157 5.98 -10.28 11.21
C LYS A 157 4.70 -9.79 11.88
N ALA A 158 4.59 -8.49 12.12
CA ALA A 158 3.34 -7.88 12.53
C ALA A 158 2.30 -7.93 11.40
N ALA A 159 1.04 -8.27 11.72
CA ALA A 159 -0.05 -8.38 10.75
C ALA A 159 -0.29 -7.06 10.00
N SER A 160 -0.30 -5.94 10.72
CA SER A 160 -0.46 -4.58 10.20
C SER A 160 0.86 -3.89 9.88
N GLY A 161 1.95 -4.62 9.71
CA GLY A 161 3.31 -4.08 9.53
C GLY A 161 3.59 -3.55 8.12
N GLY A 162 4.45 -2.52 8.04
CA GLY A 162 4.95 -1.95 6.79
C GLY A 162 6.32 -1.31 6.98
N GLY A 163 7.06 -1.08 5.88
CA GLY A 163 8.36 -0.39 5.91
C GLY A 163 9.45 -1.09 6.75
N GLY A 164 9.36 -2.40 6.94
CA GLY A 164 10.33 -3.19 7.72
C GLY A 164 10.18 -3.11 9.24
N LYS A 165 9.15 -2.41 9.76
CA LYS A 165 8.83 -2.39 11.20
C LYS A 165 8.00 -3.61 11.58
N GLY A 166 8.18 -4.10 12.80
CA GLY A 166 7.51 -5.31 13.28
C GLY A 166 8.00 -6.60 12.60
N ILE A 167 9.22 -6.61 12.05
CA ILE A 167 9.84 -7.78 11.43
C ILE A 167 11.04 -8.22 12.26
N ARG A 168 11.11 -9.51 12.62
CA ARG A 168 12.23 -10.11 13.33
C ARG A 168 12.65 -11.43 12.69
N ILE A 169 13.92 -11.53 12.34
CA ILE A 169 14.53 -12.79 11.88
C ILE A 169 15.03 -13.54 13.10
N VAL A 170 14.52 -14.75 13.28
CA VAL A 170 14.90 -15.66 14.35
C VAL A 170 15.80 -16.75 13.73
N LYS A 171 17.09 -16.71 14.04
CA LYS A 171 18.07 -17.61 13.45
C LYS A 171 18.13 -18.96 14.16
N GLU A 172 17.84 -18.98 15.44
CA GLU A 172 17.96 -20.14 16.33
C GLU A 172 16.90 -20.08 17.44
N PRO A 173 16.49 -21.22 18.02
CA PRO A 173 15.41 -21.30 19.00
C PRO A 173 15.57 -20.39 20.21
N GLU A 174 16.82 -20.19 20.67
CA GLU A 174 17.15 -19.40 21.86
C GLU A 174 16.77 -17.91 21.71
N MET A 175 16.68 -17.42 20.47
CA MET A 175 16.31 -16.04 20.18
C MET A 175 14.81 -15.81 20.19
N LEU A 176 14.01 -16.88 20.16
CA LEU A 176 12.58 -16.80 19.85
C LEU A 176 11.80 -15.96 20.86
N ASP A 177 11.93 -16.23 22.16
CA ASP A 177 11.20 -15.54 23.22
C ASP A 177 11.40 -14.02 23.20
N LYS A 178 12.65 -13.61 23.01
CA LYS A 178 13.01 -12.19 22.93
C LYS A 178 12.42 -11.56 21.66
N SER A 179 12.62 -12.19 20.53
CA SER A 179 12.18 -11.69 19.22
C SER A 179 10.66 -11.59 19.13
N PHE A 180 9.93 -12.52 19.71
CA PHE A 180 8.47 -12.51 19.75
C PHE A 180 7.94 -11.32 20.56
N LYS A 181 8.48 -11.08 21.77
CA LYS A 181 8.12 -9.95 22.61
C LYS A 181 8.41 -8.60 21.92
N GLU A 182 9.58 -8.50 21.29
CA GLU A 182 9.97 -7.29 20.55
C GLU A 182 9.06 -7.03 19.36
N ALA A 183 8.71 -8.06 18.57
CA ALA A 183 7.82 -7.94 17.43
C ALA A 183 6.40 -7.50 17.84
N LYS A 184 5.83 -8.10 18.90
CA LYS A 184 4.53 -7.68 19.47
C LYS A 184 4.58 -6.23 19.96
N SER A 185 5.62 -5.85 20.70
CA SER A 185 5.78 -4.49 21.21
C SER A 185 5.88 -3.46 20.10
N GLU A 186 6.61 -3.76 19.03
CA GLU A 186 6.71 -2.88 17.87
C GLU A 186 5.40 -2.79 17.08
N GLY A 187 4.73 -3.92 16.86
CA GLY A 187 3.42 -3.96 16.23
C GLY A 187 2.43 -3.07 16.97
N LYS A 188 2.32 -3.24 18.28
CA LYS A 188 1.47 -2.39 19.13
C LYS A 188 1.85 -0.92 19.08
N LYS A 189 3.13 -0.61 19.15
CA LYS A 189 3.62 0.78 19.20
C LYS A 189 3.40 1.54 17.89
N TYR A 190 3.65 0.90 16.76
CA TYR A 190 3.66 1.59 15.45
C TYR A 190 2.36 1.46 14.69
N PHE A 191 1.58 0.39 14.94
CA PHE A 191 0.38 0.06 14.16
C PHE A 191 -0.86 -0.12 15.02
N ASP A 192 -0.74 0.01 16.36
CA ASP A 192 -1.79 -0.30 17.35
C ASP A 192 -2.32 -1.75 17.23
N ASP A 193 -1.51 -2.66 16.67
CA ASP A 193 -1.84 -4.06 16.42
C ASP A 193 -0.67 -4.93 16.84
N ASP A 194 -0.89 -5.83 17.80
CA ASP A 194 0.14 -6.73 18.34
C ASP A 194 0.06 -8.15 17.77
N ARG A 195 -0.81 -8.39 16.79
CA ARG A 195 -0.90 -9.68 16.10
C ARG A 195 0.37 -9.96 15.30
N ILE A 196 0.92 -11.14 15.51
CA ILE A 196 2.14 -11.62 14.84
C ILE A 196 1.81 -12.88 14.05
N TYR A 197 2.41 -13.01 12.89
CA TYR A 197 2.43 -14.26 12.13
C TYR A 197 3.87 -14.70 11.81
N VAL A 198 4.04 -15.95 11.42
CA VAL A 198 5.35 -16.61 11.22
C VAL A 198 5.48 -17.06 9.79
N GLU A 199 6.66 -16.89 9.22
CA GLU A 199 7.01 -17.43 7.89
C GLU A 199 8.44 -17.99 7.89
N ALA A 200 8.70 -18.94 6.99
CA ALA A 200 10.05 -19.38 6.67
C ALA A 200 10.87 -18.18 6.15
N PHE A 201 12.13 -18.10 6.56
CA PHE A 201 13.03 -17.07 6.04
C PHE A 201 13.60 -17.48 4.70
N ILE A 202 13.47 -16.63 3.71
CA ILE A 202 14.10 -16.81 2.39
C ILE A 202 15.37 -15.95 2.34
N PRO A 203 16.54 -16.56 2.34
CA PRO A 203 17.82 -15.81 2.48
C PRO A 203 18.18 -15.01 1.23
N VAL A 204 17.78 -15.51 0.07
CA VAL A 204 18.01 -14.84 -1.22
C VAL A 204 16.70 -14.88 -2.01
N ALA A 205 16.14 -13.73 -2.26
CA ALA A 205 14.88 -13.60 -3.01
C ALA A 205 14.94 -12.41 -3.97
N LYS A 206 14.32 -12.56 -5.13
CA LYS A 206 13.91 -11.43 -5.97
C LYS A 206 12.51 -10.99 -5.51
N HIS A 207 12.29 -9.69 -5.50
CA HIS A 207 10.96 -9.14 -5.30
C HIS A 207 10.33 -8.92 -6.68
N VAL A 208 9.48 -9.81 -7.08
CA VAL A 208 8.75 -9.74 -8.34
C VAL A 208 7.27 -9.60 -8.05
N GLU A 209 6.62 -8.68 -8.73
CA GLU A 209 5.19 -8.43 -8.59
C GLU A 209 4.52 -8.38 -9.96
N VAL A 210 3.21 -8.62 -10.00
CA VAL A 210 2.40 -8.55 -11.22
C VAL A 210 1.36 -7.46 -11.05
N GLN A 211 1.32 -6.52 -12.02
CA GLN A 211 0.30 -5.47 -12.03
C GLN A 211 -1.01 -6.05 -12.55
N ILE A 212 -2.06 -5.95 -11.74
CA ILE A 212 -3.42 -6.33 -12.10
C ILE A 212 -4.26 -5.07 -12.33
N LEU A 213 -5.15 -5.13 -13.30
CA LEU A 213 -6.13 -4.10 -13.61
C LEU A 213 -7.50 -4.74 -13.78
N GLY A 214 -8.51 -4.20 -13.10
CA GLY A 214 -9.91 -4.59 -13.22
C GLY A 214 -10.77 -3.45 -13.75
N ASP A 215 -11.85 -3.76 -14.48
CA ASP A 215 -12.80 -2.78 -15.01
C ASP A 215 -14.02 -2.56 -14.11
N GLY A 216 -14.07 -3.19 -12.94
CA GLY A 216 -15.21 -3.17 -12.03
C GLY A 216 -16.43 -3.97 -12.54
N LYS A 217 -16.28 -4.80 -13.58
CA LYS A 217 -17.32 -5.64 -14.19
C LYS A 217 -16.87 -7.08 -14.41
N ASP A 218 -16.09 -7.59 -13.46
CA ASP A 218 -15.53 -8.96 -13.46
C ASP A 218 -14.52 -9.28 -14.58
N ASN A 219 -14.03 -8.28 -15.32
CA ASN A 219 -12.91 -8.48 -16.24
C ASN A 219 -11.61 -8.02 -15.57
N TYR A 220 -10.61 -8.90 -15.60
CA TYR A 220 -9.28 -8.66 -15.04
C TYR A 220 -8.22 -8.95 -16.06
N ILE A 221 -7.21 -8.11 -16.13
CA ILE A 221 -6.01 -8.33 -16.95
C ILE A 221 -4.76 -8.14 -16.09
N HIS A 222 -3.68 -8.77 -16.51
CA HIS A 222 -2.35 -8.46 -15.99
C HIS A 222 -1.54 -7.66 -17.01
N LEU A 223 -0.72 -6.74 -16.54
CA LEU A 223 0.17 -5.92 -17.38
C LEU A 223 1.62 -6.41 -17.37
N GLY A 224 1.84 -7.65 -16.99
CA GLY A 224 3.16 -8.25 -16.83
C GLY A 224 3.75 -8.04 -15.44
N GLU A 225 4.95 -8.56 -15.30
CA GLU A 225 5.71 -8.52 -14.05
C GLU A 225 6.59 -7.26 -13.96
N ARG A 226 6.91 -6.88 -12.72
CA ARG A 226 7.91 -5.87 -12.38
C ARG A 226 8.91 -6.48 -11.41
N ASP A 227 10.20 -6.30 -11.69
CA ASP A 227 11.29 -6.60 -10.75
C ASP A 227 11.50 -5.39 -9.84
N CYS A 228 11.22 -5.56 -8.56
CA CYS A 228 11.33 -4.54 -7.53
C CYS A 228 12.44 -4.89 -6.51
N SER A 229 13.42 -5.69 -6.91
CA SER A 229 14.46 -6.21 -6.00
C SER A 229 15.45 -5.15 -5.54
N VAL A 230 15.62 -4.05 -6.29
CA VAL A 230 16.50 -2.94 -5.90
C VAL A 230 15.81 -2.08 -4.86
N GLN A 231 16.14 -2.32 -3.60
CA GLN A 231 15.50 -1.70 -2.44
C GLN A 231 16.52 -1.12 -1.46
N ARG A 232 16.10 -0.09 -0.72
CA ARG A 232 16.82 0.42 0.44
C ARG A 232 15.93 0.36 1.68
N LYS A 233 16.30 -0.46 2.65
CA LYS A 233 15.53 -0.66 3.89
C LYS A 233 14.04 -0.99 3.62
N ASN A 234 13.81 -1.94 2.71
CA ASN A 234 12.49 -2.37 2.24
C ASN A 234 11.68 -1.30 1.48
N GLN A 235 12.33 -0.24 0.99
CA GLN A 235 11.74 0.73 0.10
C GLN A 235 12.22 0.47 -1.32
N LYS A 236 11.30 0.26 -2.25
CA LYS A 236 11.59 0.11 -3.67
C LYS A 236 12.25 1.38 -4.21
N LEU A 237 13.34 1.25 -4.93
CA LEU A 237 14.09 2.37 -5.54
C LEU A 237 14.03 2.32 -7.06
N ILE A 238 14.11 1.14 -7.64
CA ILE A 238 14.06 0.89 -9.08
C ILE A 238 13.08 -0.24 -9.31
N GLU A 239 12.19 -0.04 -10.26
CA GLU A 239 11.25 -1.04 -10.74
C GLU A 239 11.46 -1.21 -12.24
N GLU A 240 11.66 -2.44 -12.69
CA GLU A 240 11.94 -2.76 -14.08
C GLU A 240 10.92 -3.76 -14.64
N SER A 241 10.53 -3.56 -15.89
CA SER A 241 9.65 -4.47 -16.63
C SER A 241 10.19 -4.65 -18.05
N PRO A 242 10.26 -5.87 -18.58
CA PRO A 242 10.00 -7.13 -17.93
C PRO A 242 11.07 -7.52 -16.90
N CYS A 243 10.73 -8.50 -16.06
CA CYS A 243 11.68 -9.04 -15.09
C CYS A 243 12.86 -9.70 -15.80
N SER A 244 14.08 -9.44 -15.36
CA SER A 244 15.22 -10.21 -15.82
C SER A 244 15.17 -11.63 -15.21
N SER A 245 15.15 -12.64 -16.04
CA SER A 245 15.18 -14.08 -15.66
C SER A 245 16.40 -14.44 -14.81
#